data_c2ca9585f352325cc3575bc1cac0c449
#
_entry.id   c2ca9585f352325cc3575bc1cac0c449
#
_cell.length_a   1.000
_cell.length_b   1.000
_cell.length_c   1.000
_cell.angle_alpha   90.00
_cell.angle_beta   90.00
_cell.angle_gamma   90.00
#
_symmetry.space_group_name_H-M   'P 1'
#
loop_
_entity.id
_entity.type
_entity.pdbx_description
1 polymer ?
#
loop_
_entity_poly.entity_id
_entity_poly.type
_entity_poly.pdbx_seq_one_letter_code
_entity_poly.pdbx_strand_id
1 'polypeptide(L)'
;MGKLDGKNVVVTGASRGIGAEIARLFASEGGKIICAARTLREGDHPLEGSLEKTVSGIRGKGGEAIASTVNISIEDDCQRLFDEAHKAYGGVEILVNNAALTYFVPVKDYVIRRWKRSWEVNFHAPFILSQLA
;
A
#
# COMPACT_ATOMS: atom_id res chain seq x y z
N MET A 1 22.14 -5.14 -11.87
CA MET A 1 20.86 -4.62 -12.41
C MET A 1 19.71 -5.47 -11.92
N GLY A 2 18.71 -4.84 -11.37
CA GLY A 2 17.53 -5.53 -10.88
C GLY A 2 16.48 -5.74 -11.98
N LYS A 3 15.53 -6.64 -11.70
CA LYS A 3 14.44 -6.96 -12.62
C LYS A 3 13.45 -5.80 -12.80
N LEU A 4 13.42 -4.87 -11.84
CA LEU A 4 12.49 -3.75 -11.81
C LEU A 4 13.18 -2.39 -11.95
N ASP A 5 14.41 -2.37 -12.47
CA ASP A 5 15.16 -1.13 -12.63
C ASP A 5 14.33 -0.04 -13.34
N GLY A 6 14.19 1.10 -12.65
CA GLY A 6 13.46 2.26 -13.17
C GLY A 6 11.95 2.14 -13.16
N LYS A 7 11.37 1.03 -12.67
CA LYS A 7 9.91 0.86 -12.60
C LYS A 7 9.35 1.52 -11.35
N ASN A 8 8.25 2.21 -11.51
CA ASN A 8 7.52 2.85 -10.41
C ASN A 8 6.43 1.90 -9.92
N VAL A 9 6.47 1.59 -8.64
CA VAL A 9 5.63 0.54 -8.03
C VAL A 9 4.82 1.10 -6.88
N VAL A 10 3.52 0.91 -6.90
CA VAL A 10 2.65 1.16 -5.74
C VAL A 10 2.38 -0.17 -5.05
N VAL A 11 2.64 -0.23 -3.73
CA VAL A 11 2.30 -1.38 -2.90
C VAL A 11 1.33 -0.92 -1.81
N THR A 12 0.10 -1.41 -1.84
CA THR A 12 -0.87 -1.13 -0.78
C THR A 12 -0.67 -2.11 0.39
N GLY A 13 -0.97 -1.67 1.61
CA GLY A 13 -0.74 -2.47 2.80
C GLY A 13 0.75 -2.65 3.11
N ALA A 14 1.57 -1.67 2.77
CA ALA A 14 3.04 -1.76 2.86
C ALA A 14 3.61 -1.42 4.23
N SER A 15 2.77 -1.16 5.24
CA SER A 15 3.26 -0.82 6.59
C SER A 15 3.81 -2.01 7.37
N ARG A 16 3.41 -3.23 7.02
CA ARG A 16 3.80 -4.45 7.71
C ARG A 16 3.58 -5.71 6.86
N GLY A 17 4.03 -6.85 7.38
CA GLY A 17 3.73 -8.16 6.82
C GLY A 17 4.15 -8.34 5.37
N ILE A 18 3.31 -8.99 4.59
CA ILE A 18 3.59 -9.33 3.18
C ILE A 18 3.83 -8.09 2.34
N GLY A 19 3.04 -7.05 2.51
CA GLY A 19 3.19 -5.81 1.75
C GLY A 19 4.54 -5.13 1.99
N ALA A 20 5.00 -5.08 3.23
CA ALA A 20 6.32 -4.53 3.56
C ALA A 20 7.45 -5.35 2.93
N GLU A 21 7.35 -6.67 2.95
CA GLU A 21 8.36 -7.55 2.33
C GLU A 21 8.38 -7.41 0.80
N ILE A 22 7.21 -7.32 0.17
CA ILE A 22 7.11 -7.05 -1.27
C ILE A 22 7.81 -5.72 -1.60
N ALA A 23 7.52 -4.67 -0.83
CA ALA A 23 8.12 -3.35 -1.03
C ALA A 23 9.65 -3.41 -0.94
N ARG A 24 10.19 -4.10 0.06
CA ARG A 24 11.63 -4.27 0.24
C ARG A 24 12.27 -5.06 -0.91
N LEU A 25 11.66 -6.17 -1.29
CA LEU A 25 12.17 -7.00 -2.38
C LEU A 25 12.14 -6.24 -3.71
N PHE A 26 11.04 -5.58 -4.02
CA PHE A 26 10.92 -4.83 -5.27
C PHE A 26 11.91 -3.66 -5.35
N ALA A 27 12.15 -3.00 -4.21
CA ALA A 27 13.19 -1.97 -4.12
C ALA A 27 14.59 -2.55 -4.36
N SER A 28 14.89 -3.73 -3.80
CA SER A 28 16.18 -4.40 -4.02
C SER A 28 16.39 -4.82 -5.47
N GLU A 29 15.31 -4.96 -6.24
CA GLU A 29 15.33 -5.23 -7.67
C GLU A 29 15.33 -3.96 -8.53
N GLY A 30 15.54 -2.79 -7.92
CA GLY A 30 15.67 -1.50 -8.63
C GLY A 30 14.37 -0.72 -8.80
N GLY A 31 13.27 -1.20 -8.25
CA GLY A 31 11.98 -0.47 -8.28
C GLY A 31 12.00 0.78 -7.41
N LYS A 32 11.25 1.79 -7.82
CA LYS A 32 10.95 2.99 -7.03
C LYS A 32 9.60 2.78 -6.39
N ILE A 33 9.55 2.72 -5.07
CA ILE A 33 8.39 2.20 -4.35
C ILE A 33 7.58 3.31 -3.70
N ILE A 34 6.28 3.32 -3.96
CA ILE A 34 5.31 4.09 -3.19
C ILE A 34 4.65 3.12 -2.21
N CYS A 35 5.01 3.25 -0.94
CA CYS A 35 4.46 2.43 0.14
C CYS A 35 3.18 3.08 0.65
N ALA A 36 2.04 2.44 0.45
CA ALA A 36 0.73 2.99 0.79
C ALA A 36 0.07 2.18 1.92
N ALA A 37 -0.39 2.86 2.95
CA ALA A 37 -1.16 2.29 4.06
C ALA A 37 -1.72 3.40 4.95
N ARG A 38 -2.50 3.03 5.95
CA ARG A 38 -3.04 4.00 6.92
C ARG A 38 -2.06 4.33 8.05
N THR A 39 -1.12 3.43 8.35
CA THR A 39 -0.19 3.56 9.49
C THR A 39 1.13 4.18 9.05
N LEU A 40 1.35 5.44 9.39
CA LEU A 40 2.59 6.13 9.04
C LEU A 40 3.71 5.82 10.05
N ARG A 41 3.43 5.93 11.34
CA ARG A 41 4.42 5.80 12.43
C ARG A 41 4.13 4.62 13.34
N GLU A 42 5.18 4.07 13.95
CA GLU A 42 5.00 3.10 15.03
C GLU A 42 4.15 3.70 16.15
N GLY A 43 3.20 2.90 16.64
CA GLY A 43 2.26 3.31 17.67
C GLY A 43 0.93 3.84 17.13
N ASP A 44 0.83 4.22 15.85
CA ASP A 44 -0.43 4.63 15.22
C ASP A 44 -1.44 3.49 15.10
N HIS A 45 -0.97 2.25 15.22
CA HIS A 45 -1.78 1.05 15.15
C HIS A 45 -1.33 0.06 16.24
N PRO A 46 -2.23 -0.77 16.80
CA PRO A 46 -1.86 -1.78 17.82
C PRO A 46 -0.84 -2.81 17.35
N LEU A 47 -0.86 -3.15 16.06
CA LEU A 47 0.12 -4.08 15.49
C LEU A 47 1.41 -3.34 15.15
N GLU A 48 2.53 -4.04 15.34
CA GLU A 48 3.85 -3.54 14.97
C GLU A 48 3.96 -3.29 13.47
N GLY A 49 4.74 -2.29 13.08
CA GLY A 49 5.00 -1.92 11.69
C GLY A 49 4.42 -0.55 11.31
N SER A 50 5.11 0.13 10.40
CA SER A 50 4.71 1.45 9.91
C SER A 50 5.29 1.70 8.51
N LEU A 51 4.71 2.66 7.79
CA LEU A 51 5.27 3.10 6.51
C LEU A 51 6.67 3.69 6.67
N GLU A 52 6.89 4.47 7.73
CA GLU A 52 8.22 5.03 8.02
C GLU A 52 9.28 3.95 8.19
N LYS A 53 8.96 2.88 8.90
CA LYS A 53 9.87 1.75 9.10
C LYS A 53 10.19 1.05 7.77
N THR A 54 9.18 0.79 6.95
CA THR A 54 9.37 0.17 5.64
C THR A 54 10.24 1.04 4.73
N VAL A 55 9.89 2.32 4.61
CA VAL A 55 10.63 3.28 3.77
C VAL A 55 12.06 3.48 4.25
N SER A 56 12.26 3.66 5.55
CA SER A 56 13.61 3.81 6.14
C SER A 56 14.47 2.58 5.88
N GLY A 57 13.89 1.38 6.00
CA GLY A 57 14.59 0.14 5.72
C GLY A 57 15.02 0.03 4.26
N ILE A 58 14.17 0.45 3.32
CA ILE A 58 14.51 0.48 1.89
C ILE A 58 15.61 1.49 1.60
N ARG A 59 15.48 2.71 2.10
CA ARG A 59 16.46 3.78 1.90
C ARG A 59 17.81 3.44 2.54
N GLY A 60 17.79 2.82 3.71
CA GLY A 60 19.00 2.38 4.41
C GLY A 60 19.83 1.35 3.64
N LYS A 61 19.22 0.64 2.70
CA LYS A 61 19.88 -0.31 1.80
C LYS A 61 20.17 0.27 0.41
N GLY A 62 20.01 1.57 0.24
CA GLY A 62 20.28 2.28 -1.03
C GLY A 62 19.12 2.26 -2.02
N GLY A 63 17.96 1.78 -1.65
CA GLY A 63 16.76 1.80 -2.51
C GLY A 63 16.00 3.12 -2.46
N GLU A 64 15.03 3.27 -3.35
CA GLU A 64 14.15 4.43 -3.41
C GLU A 64 12.73 4.06 -2.97
N ALA A 65 12.19 4.80 -2.00
CA ALA A 65 10.82 4.65 -1.56
C ALA A 65 10.29 5.94 -0.94
N ILE A 66 8.99 6.12 -1.06
CA ILE A 66 8.23 7.17 -0.34
C ILE A 66 7.03 6.53 0.37
N ALA A 67 6.54 7.21 1.38
CA ALA A 67 5.33 6.82 2.09
C ALA A 67 4.15 7.65 1.62
N SER A 68 3.00 7.02 1.42
CA SER A 68 1.72 7.69 1.18
C SER A 68 0.70 7.16 2.17
N THR A 69 0.27 8.03 3.09
CA THR A 69 -0.74 7.67 4.10
C THR A 69 -2.13 7.81 3.51
N VAL A 70 -2.78 6.68 3.24
CA VAL A 70 -4.07 6.65 2.57
C VAL A 70 -4.98 5.59 3.17
N ASN A 71 -6.28 5.88 3.14
CA ASN A 71 -7.33 4.91 3.39
C ASN A 71 -7.97 4.55 2.05
N ILE A 72 -7.67 3.36 1.54
CA ILE A 72 -8.14 2.96 0.20
C ILE A 72 -9.65 2.70 0.11
N SER A 73 -10.37 2.68 1.24
CA SER A 73 -11.83 2.66 1.24
C SER A 73 -12.43 4.03 0.85
N ILE A 74 -11.61 5.06 0.74
CA ILE A 74 -11.99 6.42 0.36
C ILE A 74 -11.47 6.72 -1.05
N GLU A 75 -12.38 6.97 -1.98
CA GLU A 75 -12.02 7.18 -3.40
C GLU A 75 -11.07 8.35 -3.60
N ASP A 76 -11.28 9.48 -2.89
CA ASP A 76 -10.39 10.64 -2.96
C ASP A 76 -8.97 10.31 -2.49
N ASP A 77 -8.82 9.44 -1.51
CA ASP A 77 -7.51 8.96 -1.04
C ASP A 77 -6.82 8.13 -2.13
N CYS A 78 -7.56 7.29 -2.83
CA CYS A 78 -7.02 6.53 -3.97
C CYS A 78 -6.50 7.45 -5.06
N GLN A 79 -7.26 8.49 -5.40
CA GLN A 79 -6.82 9.49 -6.38
C GLN A 79 -5.56 10.22 -5.91
N ARG A 80 -5.54 10.65 -4.66
CA ARG A 80 -4.39 11.34 -4.07
C ARG A 80 -3.12 10.46 -4.08
N LEU A 81 -3.27 9.17 -3.84
CA LEU A 81 -2.15 8.22 -3.90
C LEU A 81 -1.48 8.26 -5.28
N PHE A 82 -2.27 8.21 -6.35
CA PHE A 82 -1.73 8.27 -7.71
C PHE A 82 -1.19 9.65 -8.08
N ASP A 83 -1.80 10.72 -7.59
CA ASP A 83 -1.29 12.09 -7.75
C ASP A 83 0.09 12.22 -7.09
N GLU A 84 0.27 11.69 -5.90
CA GLU A 84 1.56 11.66 -5.19
C GLU A 84 2.60 10.83 -5.96
N ALA A 85 2.20 9.68 -6.49
CA ALA A 85 3.07 8.81 -7.28
C ALA A 85 3.55 9.51 -8.56
N HIS A 86 2.64 10.17 -9.27
CA HIS A 86 2.97 10.94 -10.47
C HIS A 86 3.91 12.10 -10.17
N LYS A 87 3.66 12.81 -9.07
CA LYS A 87 4.52 13.93 -8.65
C LYS A 87 5.92 13.46 -8.27
N ALA A 88 6.04 12.32 -7.58
CA ALA A 88 7.33 11.82 -7.10
C ALA A 88 8.15 11.14 -8.21
N TYR A 89 7.52 10.32 -9.05
CA TYR A 89 8.21 9.44 -9.99
C TYR A 89 7.70 9.51 -11.42
N GLY A 90 6.68 10.30 -11.70
CA GLY A 90 6.18 10.52 -13.07
C GLY A 90 5.14 9.52 -13.55
N GLY A 91 4.77 8.53 -12.77
CA GLY A 91 3.77 7.53 -13.17
C GLY A 91 3.85 6.26 -12.34
N VAL A 92 3.06 5.27 -12.70
CA VAL A 92 3.01 3.95 -12.05
C VAL A 92 2.95 2.87 -13.13
N GLU A 93 3.94 1.98 -13.15
CA GLU A 93 3.94 0.84 -14.06
C GLU A 93 3.46 -0.44 -13.38
N ILE A 94 3.60 -0.52 -12.05
CA ILE A 94 3.24 -1.74 -11.31
C ILE A 94 2.38 -1.35 -10.10
N LEU A 95 1.23 -2.00 -9.98
CA LEU A 95 0.36 -1.88 -8.82
C LEU A 95 0.25 -3.22 -8.13
N VAL A 96 0.56 -3.26 -6.82
CA VAL A 96 0.39 -4.45 -5.98
C VAL A 96 -0.78 -4.20 -5.03
N ASN A 97 -1.92 -4.80 -5.34
CA ASN A 97 -3.13 -4.76 -4.51
C ASN A 97 -3.00 -5.80 -3.37
N ASN A 98 -2.26 -5.44 -2.34
CA ASN A 98 -2.00 -6.31 -1.20
C ASN A 98 -2.86 -5.98 0.03
N ALA A 99 -3.26 -4.72 0.22
CA ALA A 99 -4.07 -4.34 1.37
C ALA A 99 -5.39 -5.11 1.40
N ALA A 100 -5.75 -5.62 2.57
CA ALA A 100 -7.00 -6.36 2.77
C ALA A 100 -7.51 -6.14 4.18
N LEU A 101 -8.81 -6.34 4.34
CA LEU A 101 -9.51 -6.27 5.61
C LEU A 101 -10.33 -7.53 5.78
N THR A 102 -10.09 -8.26 6.88
CA THR A 102 -10.78 -9.51 7.17
C THR A 102 -11.33 -9.49 8.59
N TYR A 103 -12.57 -9.95 8.74
CA TYR A 103 -13.23 -10.15 10.02
C TYR A 103 -13.57 -11.64 10.16
N PHE A 104 -13.01 -12.27 11.19
CA PHE A 104 -13.27 -13.68 11.47
C PHE A 104 -14.44 -13.81 12.45
N VAL A 105 -15.66 -13.70 11.91
CA VAL A 105 -16.91 -13.83 12.68
C VAL A 105 -17.90 -14.71 11.91
N PRO A 106 -18.76 -15.47 12.64
CA PRO A 106 -19.84 -16.23 12.01
C PRO A 106 -20.77 -15.30 11.21
N VAL A 107 -21.33 -15.79 10.11
CA VAL A 107 -22.20 -14.99 9.22
C VAL A 107 -23.36 -14.35 9.99
N LYS A 108 -23.99 -15.09 10.91
CA LYS A 108 -25.13 -14.61 11.72
C LYS A 108 -24.78 -13.41 12.62
N ASP A 109 -23.51 -13.29 12.99
CA ASP A 109 -23.03 -12.26 13.91
C ASP A 109 -22.33 -11.09 13.17
N TYR A 110 -22.33 -11.13 11.84
CA TYR A 110 -21.60 -10.16 11.03
C TYR A 110 -22.32 -8.82 11.00
N VAL A 111 -21.65 -7.76 11.46
CA VAL A 111 -22.20 -6.41 11.44
C VAL A 111 -22.17 -5.89 10.00
N ILE A 112 -23.32 -5.41 9.50
CA ILE A 112 -23.46 -4.96 8.11
C ILE A 112 -22.45 -3.86 7.74
N ARG A 113 -22.20 -2.92 8.64
CA ARG A 113 -21.20 -1.86 8.41
C ARG A 113 -19.80 -2.45 8.13
N ARG A 114 -19.41 -3.50 8.86
CA ARG A 114 -18.13 -4.19 8.65
C ARG A 114 -18.11 -4.97 7.33
N TRP A 115 -19.24 -5.57 6.98
CA TRP A 115 -19.39 -6.24 5.70
C TRP A 115 -19.19 -5.27 4.54
N LYS A 116 -19.87 -4.12 4.56
CA LYS A 116 -19.72 -3.07 3.54
C LYS A 116 -18.28 -2.57 3.44
N ARG A 117 -17.62 -2.35 4.59
CA ARG A 117 -16.23 -1.92 4.62
C ARG A 117 -15.27 -2.96 4.03
N SER A 118 -15.53 -4.25 4.27
CA SER A 118 -14.74 -5.32 3.66
C SER A 118 -14.80 -5.26 2.14
N TRP A 119 -15.97 -5.01 1.58
CA TRP A 119 -16.15 -4.85 0.14
C TRP A 119 -15.44 -3.61 -0.39
N GLU A 120 -15.52 -2.50 0.31
CA GLU A 120 -14.84 -1.26 -0.08
C GLU A 120 -13.32 -1.45 -0.15
N VAL A 121 -12.73 -2.12 0.83
CA VAL A 121 -11.27 -2.35 0.90
C VAL A 121 -10.83 -3.47 -0.03
N ASN A 122 -11.53 -4.60 -0.04
CA ASN A 122 -11.05 -5.83 -0.69
C ASN A 122 -11.45 -5.94 -2.15
N PHE A 123 -12.50 -5.23 -2.58
CA PHE A 123 -13.06 -5.33 -3.92
C PHE A 123 -13.09 -4.00 -4.66
N HIS A 124 -13.74 -2.99 -4.10
CA HIS A 124 -13.87 -1.68 -4.77
C HIS A 124 -12.52 -0.97 -4.91
N ALA A 125 -11.70 -0.97 -3.85
CA ALA A 125 -10.40 -0.29 -3.88
C ALA A 125 -9.45 -0.87 -4.95
N PRO A 126 -9.23 -2.19 -5.06
CA PRO A 126 -8.44 -2.76 -6.14
C PRO A 126 -8.93 -2.38 -7.53
N PHE A 127 -10.24 -2.31 -7.75
CA PHE A 127 -10.79 -1.86 -9.02
C PHE A 127 -10.43 -0.40 -9.30
N ILE A 128 -10.71 0.49 -8.34
CA ILE A 128 -10.43 1.94 -8.47
C ILE A 128 -8.94 2.19 -8.69
N LEU A 129 -8.08 1.55 -7.89
CA LEU A 129 -6.64 1.70 -8.00
C LEU A 129 -6.11 1.18 -9.35
N SER A 130 -6.65 0.05 -9.82
CA SER A 130 -6.27 -0.51 -11.13
C SER A 130 -6.70 0.39 -12.28
N GLN A 131 -7.84 1.07 -12.15
CA GLN A 131 -8.31 2.04 -13.14
C GLN A 131 -7.41 3.28 -13.19
N LEU A 132 -6.88 3.71 -12.04
CA LEU A 132 -6.01 4.88 -11.91
C LEU A 132 -4.56 4.58 -12.34
N ALA A 133 -4.15 3.33 -12.25
CA ALA A 133 -2.79 2.91 -12.57
C ALA A 133 -2.43 3.04 -14.06
#